data_1f0807a8482628e2015b8e324b310cd8
#
_entry.id   1f0807a8482628e2015b8e324b310cd8
#
_cell.length_a   1.000
_cell.length_b   1.000
_cell.length_c   1.000
_cell.angle_alpha   90.00
_cell.angle_beta   90.00
_cell.angle_gamma   90.00
#
_symmetry.space_group_name_H-M   'P 1'
#
loop_
_entity.id
_entity.type
_entity.pdbx_description
1 polymer ?
#
loop_
_entity_poly.entity_id
_entity_poly.type
_entity_poly.pdbx_seq_one_letter_code
_entity_poly.pdbx_strand_id
1 'polypeptide(L)'
;MLASLALTNAVYLYYLYRPTMTVNTPPQNLAFDLAEALRHLRDRDEQLKRLIAETAAFQIDMEDAQSPYEVLLESIAYQSISGKAAATIFGRIKALGENGRPPTPEKMVKIPTAKLRKAGLSGAKAAAMKDLAKKAMAGIVPTHEEALRLSDEELVRRLVSVRGIGAWTVEMFLIFRLGRPDVLPIHDLGVKKGWSVAYGKKHMPTPKELLKFGERWRPYRTVASWYMWRAFERAGYAFTNKIRPRKPRRKRRLPSRSRKRT
;
A
#
# COMPACT_ATOMS: atom_id res chain seq x y z
N MET A 1 -17.90 1.63 -5.62
CA MET A 1 -17.36 1.77 -4.26
C MET A 1 -16.76 0.49 -3.66
N LEU A 2 -17.26 -0.72 -3.99
CA LEU A 2 -16.73 -2.00 -3.47
C LEU A 2 -15.46 -2.51 -4.18
N ALA A 3 -15.13 -2.02 -5.37
CA ALA A 3 -13.91 -2.39 -6.10
C ALA A 3 -12.64 -1.78 -5.49
N SER A 4 -12.73 -0.64 -4.82
CA SER A 4 -11.61 0.03 -4.14
C SER A 4 -11.11 -0.71 -2.90
N LEU A 5 -11.99 -1.46 -2.21
CA LEU A 5 -11.66 -2.23 -1.00
C LEU A 5 -10.82 -3.49 -1.27
N ALA A 6 -10.93 -4.06 -2.47
CA ALA A 6 -10.13 -5.23 -2.87
C ALA A 6 -8.71 -4.84 -3.34
N LEU A 7 -8.51 -3.59 -3.73
CA LEU A 7 -7.24 -3.05 -4.25
C LEU A 7 -6.18 -2.88 -3.15
N THR A 8 -6.60 -2.61 -1.93
CA THR A 8 -5.74 -2.27 -0.80
C THR A 8 -4.95 -3.46 -0.24
N ASN A 9 -5.48 -4.70 -0.41
CA ASN A 9 -5.02 -5.82 0.40
C ASN A 9 -3.69 -6.47 -0.03
N ALA A 10 -3.36 -6.55 -1.31
CA ALA A 10 -2.19 -7.32 -1.76
C ALA A 10 -0.88 -6.53 -1.61
N VAL A 11 -0.90 -5.25 -1.92
CA VAL A 11 0.26 -4.36 -1.76
C VAL A 11 0.53 -4.14 -0.27
N TYR A 12 -0.52 -4.01 0.55
CA TYR A 12 -0.42 -3.87 1.99
C TYR A 12 0.18 -5.11 2.66
N LEU A 13 -0.31 -6.31 2.31
CA LEU A 13 0.25 -7.58 2.79
C LEU A 13 1.70 -7.78 2.33
N TYR A 14 2.05 -7.28 1.17
CA TYR A 14 3.40 -7.30 0.66
C TYR A 14 4.35 -6.46 1.52
N TYR A 15 3.97 -5.25 1.91
CA TYR A 15 4.80 -4.37 2.73
C TYR A 15 4.81 -4.73 4.23
N LEU A 16 3.73 -5.29 4.76
CA LEU A 16 3.62 -5.63 6.19
C LEU A 16 3.96 -7.09 6.52
N TYR A 17 3.82 -7.99 5.54
CA TYR A 17 3.97 -9.45 5.74
C TYR A 17 4.97 -10.08 4.78
N ARG A 18 5.96 -9.35 4.32
CA ARG A 18 7.14 -10.08 3.86
C ARG A 18 7.58 -10.98 5.02
N PRO A 19 7.81 -12.30 4.80
CA PRO A 19 8.39 -13.13 5.83
C PRO A 19 9.78 -12.53 6.12
N THR A 20 9.82 -11.57 7.02
CA THR A 20 11.06 -11.12 7.63
C THR A 20 11.57 -12.28 8.41
N MET A 21 12.67 -12.83 8.00
CA MET A 21 13.48 -13.65 8.89
C MET A 21 13.57 -12.90 10.22
N THR A 22 13.30 -13.60 11.30
CA THR A 22 13.36 -13.15 12.69
C THR A 22 14.61 -12.30 12.93
N VAL A 23 14.48 -11.01 12.83
CA VAL A 23 15.56 -10.09 13.20
C VAL A 23 15.04 -9.23 14.33
N ASN A 24 15.55 -9.52 15.52
CA ASN A 24 15.40 -8.71 16.73
C ASN A 24 16.24 -7.41 16.66
N THR A 25 16.45 -6.89 15.45
CA THR A 25 17.25 -5.70 15.22
C THR A 25 16.32 -4.52 15.00
N PRO A 26 16.48 -3.39 15.70
CA PRO A 26 15.72 -2.18 15.42
C PRO A 26 15.93 -1.80 13.95
N PRO A 27 14.91 -1.20 13.30
CA PRO A 27 15.00 -0.80 11.90
C PRO A 27 16.21 0.10 11.73
N GLN A 28 17.18 -0.35 10.93
CA GLN A 28 18.34 0.43 10.56
C GLN A 28 17.94 1.41 9.46
N ASN A 29 18.44 2.65 9.51
CA ASN A 29 18.25 3.70 8.52
C ASN A 29 16.89 4.44 8.53
N LEU A 30 16.22 4.56 9.67
CA LEU A 30 15.12 5.51 9.80
C LEU A 30 15.65 6.95 9.67
N ALA A 31 14.90 7.80 9.00
CA ALA A 31 15.21 9.24 8.88
C ALA A 31 14.92 10.02 10.18
N PHE A 32 14.68 9.33 11.31
CA PHE A 32 14.33 9.92 12.60
C PHE A 32 14.72 9.00 13.78
N ASP A 33 14.82 9.58 14.97
CA ASP A 33 15.04 8.83 16.21
C ASP A 33 13.73 8.15 16.66
N LEU A 34 13.71 6.83 16.64
CA LEU A 34 12.55 6.03 17.06
C LEU A 34 12.24 6.18 18.56
N ALA A 35 13.27 6.27 19.41
CA ALA A 35 13.07 6.40 20.85
C ALA A 35 12.38 7.75 21.18
N GLU A 36 12.81 8.81 20.52
CA GLU A 36 12.16 10.12 20.61
C GLU A 36 10.74 10.08 20.09
N ALA A 37 10.50 9.46 18.93
CA ALA A 37 9.16 9.33 18.34
C ALA A 37 8.19 8.60 19.30
N LEU A 38 8.63 7.49 19.88
CA LEU A 38 7.83 6.73 20.84
C LEU A 38 7.55 7.51 22.14
N ARG A 39 8.53 8.26 22.67
CA ARG A 39 8.34 9.13 23.81
C ARG A 39 7.30 10.22 23.50
N HIS A 40 7.49 10.95 22.40
CA HIS A 40 6.58 12.00 21.96
C HIS A 40 5.12 11.52 21.81
N LEU A 41 4.92 10.36 21.20
CA LEU A 41 3.59 9.81 21.00
C LEU A 41 2.94 9.37 22.34
N ARG A 42 3.72 8.78 23.26
CA ARG A 42 3.25 8.38 24.60
C ARG A 42 2.84 9.58 25.45
N ASP A 43 3.56 10.68 25.34
CA ASP A 43 3.31 11.87 26.13
C ASP A 43 2.05 12.63 25.65
N ARG A 44 1.71 12.52 24.38
CA ARG A 44 0.60 13.26 23.75
C ARG A 44 -0.69 12.48 23.57
N ASP A 45 -0.65 11.17 23.72
CA ASP A 45 -1.80 10.32 23.45
C ASP A 45 -1.81 9.07 24.34
N GLU A 46 -2.65 9.11 25.38
CA GLU A 46 -2.74 8.05 26.39
C GLU A 46 -3.22 6.71 25.79
N GLN A 47 -4.07 6.72 24.77
CA GLN A 47 -4.49 5.48 24.11
C GLN A 47 -3.36 4.88 23.28
N LEU A 48 -2.61 5.73 22.60
CA LEU A 48 -1.44 5.29 21.85
C LEU A 48 -0.32 4.79 22.78
N LYS A 49 -0.14 5.43 23.95
CA LYS A 49 0.79 4.96 25.00
C LYS A 49 0.47 3.53 25.44
N ARG A 50 -0.81 3.23 25.71
CA ARG A 50 -1.26 1.87 26.07
C ARG A 50 -1.01 0.90 24.92
N LEU A 51 -1.39 1.28 23.71
CA LEU A 51 -1.20 0.44 22.52
C LEU A 51 0.28 0.12 22.27
N ILE A 52 1.17 1.09 22.45
CA ILE A 52 2.63 0.91 22.35
C ILE A 52 3.13 -0.09 23.41
N ALA A 53 2.65 0.01 24.64
CA ALA A 53 3.06 -0.88 25.72
C ALA A 53 2.58 -2.33 25.53
N GLU A 54 1.45 -2.52 24.87
CA GLU A 54 0.79 -3.82 24.68
C GLU A 54 1.10 -4.49 23.35
N THR A 55 1.82 -3.83 22.48
CA THR A 55 2.06 -4.29 21.10
C THR A 55 3.55 -4.56 20.87
N ALA A 56 3.87 -5.38 19.86
CA ALA A 56 5.25 -5.58 19.42
C ALA A 56 5.96 -4.26 19.12
N ALA A 57 7.28 -4.25 19.26
CA ALA A 57 8.11 -3.09 18.92
C ALA A 57 7.88 -2.67 17.47
N PHE A 58 7.93 -1.35 17.24
CA PHE A 58 7.86 -0.79 15.89
C PHE A 58 8.94 -1.39 14.99
N GLN A 59 8.52 -1.92 13.85
CA GLN A 59 9.41 -2.47 12.83
C GLN A 59 8.94 -2.08 11.45
N ILE A 60 9.82 -1.52 10.67
CA ILE A 60 9.68 -1.34 9.23
C ILE A 60 10.87 -2.00 8.56
N ASP A 61 10.60 -2.87 7.61
CA ASP A 61 11.64 -3.46 6.77
C ASP A 61 12.02 -2.44 5.69
N MET A 62 13.13 -1.78 5.91
CA MET A 62 13.74 -0.84 4.96
C MET A 62 14.68 -1.64 4.08
N GLU A 63 14.15 -2.22 3.00
CA GLU A 63 15.02 -2.91 2.04
C GLU A 63 16.02 -1.95 1.38
N ASP A 64 17.21 -2.50 1.08
CA ASP A 64 18.26 -1.81 0.36
C ASP A 64 17.75 -1.08 -0.89
N ALA A 65 18.37 0.04 -1.16
CA ALA A 65 18.08 1.07 -2.17
C ALA A 65 17.59 0.55 -3.53
N GLN A 66 16.35 0.04 -3.58
CA GLN A 66 15.69 -0.16 -4.85
C GLN A 66 15.30 1.21 -5.43
N SER A 67 15.47 1.39 -6.73
CA SER A 67 15.06 2.63 -7.35
C SER A 67 13.53 2.83 -7.20
N PRO A 68 13.03 4.06 -7.01
CA PRO A 68 11.60 4.34 -6.98
C PRO A 68 10.84 3.74 -8.18
N TYR A 69 11.47 3.69 -9.34
CA TYR A 69 10.93 3.04 -10.53
C TYR A 69 10.66 1.55 -10.30
N GLU A 70 11.61 0.79 -9.74
CA GLU A 70 11.46 -0.65 -9.52
C GLU A 70 10.39 -0.95 -8.46
N VAL A 71 10.38 -0.18 -7.37
CA VAL A 71 9.37 -0.28 -6.31
C VAL A 71 7.96 -0.04 -6.84
N LEU A 72 7.77 1.01 -7.63
CA LEU A 72 6.47 1.33 -8.22
C LEU A 72 6.07 0.32 -9.29
N LEU A 73 7.02 -0.21 -10.04
CA LEU A 73 6.77 -1.29 -11.02
C LEU A 73 6.23 -2.54 -10.31
N GLU A 74 6.84 -2.93 -9.19
CA GLU A 74 6.39 -4.03 -8.36
C GLU A 74 5.00 -3.73 -7.77
N SER A 75 4.80 -2.54 -7.22
CA SER A 75 3.50 -2.12 -6.69
C SER A 75 2.37 -2.26 -7.72
N ILE A 76 2.60 -1.87 -8.98
CA ILE A 76 1.64 -2.06 -10.07
C ILE A 76 1.34 -3.56 -10.30
N ALA A 77 2.36 -4.42 -10.25
CA ALA A 77 2.14 -5.87 -10.42
C ALA A 77 1.26 -6.45 -9.31
N TYR A 78 1.44 -6.00 -8.08
CA TYR A 78 0.75 -6.53 -6.89
C TYR A 78 -0.68 -6.00 -6.68
N GLN A 79 -1.11 -4.95 -7.37
CA GLN A 79 -2.47 -4.42 -7.23
C GLN A 79 -3.55 -5.45 -7.56
N SER A 80 -4.58 -5.56 -6.72
CA SER A 80 -5.84 -6.31 -6.96
C SER A 80 -5.73 -7.82 -7.20
N ILE A 81 -4.62 -8.46 -6.83
CA ILE A 81 -4.44 -9.93 -6.95
C ILE A 81 -3.80 -10.47 -5.67
N SER A 82 -3.81 -11.78 -5.48
CA SER A 82 -3.15 -12.41 -4.33
C SER A 82 -1.62 -12.24 -4.42
N GLY A 83 -0.95 -12.17 -3.27
CA GLY A 83 0.51 -12.04 -3.20
C GLY A 83 1.25 -13.15 -3.98
N LYS A 84 0.78 -14.40 -3.90
CA LYS A 84 1.36 -15.52 -4.65
C LYS A 84 1.25 -15.33 -6.16
N ALA A 85 0.09 -14.91 -6.66
CA ALA A 85 -0.11 -14.64 -8.08
C ALA A 85 0.75 -13.42 -8.53
N ALA A 86 0.80 -12.36 -7.70
CA ALA A 86 1.62 -11.18 -7.96
C ALA A 86 3.10 -11.53 -8.07
N ALA A 87 3.64 -12.30 -7.12
CA ALA A 87 5.03 -12.75 -7.13
C ALA A 87 5.37 -13.55 -8.39
N THR A 88 4.47 -14.46 -8.81
CA THR A 88 4.64 -15.22 -10.05
C THR A 88 4.69 -14.30 -11.27
N ILE A 89 3.77 -13.35 -11.37
CA ILE A 89 3.71 -12.40 -12.50
C ILE A 89 4.94 -11.49 -12.48
N PHE A 90 5.31 -10.96 -11.31
CA PHE A 90 6.47 -10.07 -11.21
C PHE A 90 7.78 -10.81 -11.48
N GLY A 91 7.91 -12.08 -11.09
CA GLY A 91 9.03 -12.94 -11.49
C GLY A 91 9.17 -13.07 -13.01
N ARG A 92 8.05 -13.22 -13.73
CA ARG A 92 8.04 -13.23 -15.19
C ARG A 92 8.42 -11.86 -15.81
N ILE A 93 8.04 -10.76 -15.14
CA ILE A 93 8.48 -9.41 -15.56
C ILE A 93 9.98 -9.24 -15.34
N LYS A 94 10.53 -9.69 -14.20
CA LYS A 94 11.98 -9.68 -13.95
C LYS A 94 12.75 -10.49 -15.02
N ALA A 95 12.20 -11.62 -15.46
CA ALA A 95 12.79 -12.41 -16.54
C ALA A 95 12.83 -11.71 -17.93
N LEU A 96 12.12 -10.59 -18.10
CA LEU A 96 12.24 -9.74 -19.29
C LEU A 96 13.37 -8.70 -19.16
N GLY A 97 13.92 -8.55 -17.97
CA GLY A 97 15.06 -7.69 -17.67
C GLY A 97 16.39 -8.44 -17.74
N GLU A 98 17.33 -8.02 -16.93
CA GLU A 98 18.69 -8.56 -16.84
C GLU A 98 19.07 -8.79 -15.38
N ASN A 99 19.95 -9.75 -15.13
CA ASN A 99 20.49 -10.04 -13.80
C ASN A 99 19.42 -10.22 -12.70
N GLY A 100 18.24 -10.79 -13.04
CA GLY A 100 17.14 -10.98 -12.10
C GLY A 100 16.39 -9.70 -11.72
N ARG A 101 16.75 -8.55 -12.29
CA ARG A 101 16.09 -7.26 -12.10
C ARG A 101 15.03 -7.02 -13.18
N PRO A 102 13.98 -6.21 -12.90
CA PRO A 102 13.00 -5.85 -13.92
C PRO A 102 13.66 -5.05 -15.07
N PRO A 103 13.01 -4.98 -16.25
CA PRO A 103 13.51 -4.18 -17.37
C PRO A 103 13.73 -2.73 -16.99
N THR A 104 14.84 -2.13 -17.46
CA THR A 104 15.06 -0.68 -17.33
C THR A 104 13.92 0.11 -17.99
N PRO A 105 13.74 1.40 -17.68
CA PRO A 105 12.72 2.23 -18.31
C PRO A 105 12.77 2.18 -19.83
N GLU A 106 13.96 2.29 -20.42
CA GLU A 106 14.19 2.27 -21.89
C GLU A 106 13.77 0.92 -22.50
N LYS A 107 14.09 -0.18 -21.81
CA LYS A 107 13.73 -1.52 -22.24
C LYS A 107 12.22 -1.77 -22.08
N MET A 108 11.62 -1.33 -20.96
CA MET A 108 10.20 -1.50 -20.68
C MET A 108 9.32 -0.83 -21.74
N VAL A 109 9.67 0.36 -22.20
CA VAL A 109 8.92 1.08 -23.25
C VAL A 109 8.91 0.30 -24.56
N LYS A 110 10.01 -0.38 -24.90
CA LYS A 110 10.18 -1.15 -26.14
C LYS A 110 9.50 -2.53 -26.10
N ILE A 111 9.24 -3.11 -24.92
CA ILE A 111 8.59 -4.42 -24.81
C ILE A 111 7.18 -4.35 -25.41
N PRO A 112 6.80 -5.22 -26.37
CA PRO A 112 5.43 -5.27 -26.89
C PRO A 112 4.41 -5.53 -25.78
N THR A 113 3.27 -4.83 -25.80
CA THR A 113 2.21 -5.00 -24.81
C THR A 113 1.71 -6.46 -24.73
N ALA A 114 1.67 -7.16 -25.86
CA ALA A 114 1.33 -8.57 -25.91
C ALA A 114 2.29 -9.44 -25.06
N LYS A 115 3.60 -9.14 -25.05
CA LYS A 115 4.60 -9.85 -24.24
C LYS A 115 4.37 -9.60 -22.73
N LEU A 116 4.02 -8.37 -22.32
CA LEU A 116 3.67 -8.04 -20.95
C LEU A 116 2.37 -8.76 -20.53
N ARG A 117 1.39 -8.85 -21.40
CA ARG A 117 0.15 -9.60 -21.15
C ARG A 117 0.40 -11.10 -21.03
N LYS A 118 1.29 -11.67 -21.85
CA LYS A 118 1.72 -13.09 -21.76
C LYS A 118 2.41 -13.37 -20.41
N ALA A 119 3.10 -12.41 -19.82
CA ALA A 119 3.64 -12.52 -18.46
C ALA A 119 2.58 -12.55 -17.37
N GLY A 120 1.31 -12.22 -17.67
CA GLY A 120 0.16 -12.29 -16.76
C GLY A 120 -0.42 -10.91 -16.37
N LEU A 121 0.06 -9.81 -16.95
CA LEU A 121 -0.47 -8.49 -16.66
C LEU A 121 -1.82 -8.25 -17.35
N SER A 122 -2.73 -7.55 -16.68
CA SER A 122 -3.89 -6.96 -17.36
C SER A 122 -3.43 -5.85 -18.33
N GLY A 123 -4.28 -5.52 -19.31
CA GLY A 123 -3.98 -4.40 -20.22
C GLY A 123 -3.74 -3.08 -19.49
N ALA A 124 -4.51 -2.82 -18.43
CA ALA A 124 -4.35 -1.63 -17.60
C ALA A 124 -2.98 -1.59 -16.89
N LYS A 125 -2.55 -2.70 -16.30
CA LYS A 125 -1.24 -2.81 -15.64
C LYS A 125 -0.08 -2.69 -16.62
N ALA A 126 -0.18 -3.30 -17.79
CA ALA A 126 0.83 -3.17 -18.85
C ALA A 126 0.97 -1.70 -19.32
N ALA A 127 -0.15 -1.00 -19.48
CA ALA A 127 -0.15 0.42 -19.80
C ALA A 127 0.44 1.28 -18.66
N ALA A 128 0.12 0.96 -17.41
CA ALA A 128 0.67 1.64 -16.24
C ALA A 128 2.20 1.47 -16.13
N MET A 129 2.72 0.26 -16.33
CA MET A 129 4.17 0.01 -16.33
C MET A 129 4.91 0.75 -17.45
N LYS A 130 4.30 0.86 -18.62
CA LYS A 130 4.88 1.65 -19.72
C LYS A 130 4.83 3.16 -19.45
N ASP A 131 3.76 3.66 -18.83
CA ASP A 131 3.66 5.06 -18.43
C ASP A 131 4.68 5.40 -17.33
N LEU A 132 4.83 4.53 -16.33
CA LEU A 132 5.87 4.64 -15.30
C LEU A 132 7.26 4.73 -15.92
N ALA A 133 7.57 3.86 -16.89
CA ALA A 133 8.85 3.85 -17.56
C ALA A 133 9.12 5.15 -18.36
N LYS A 134 8.13 5.65 -19.11
CA LYS A 134 8.22 6.93 -19.80
C LYS A 134 8.49 8.09 -18.85
N LYS A 135 7.81 8.10 -17.70
CA LYS A 135 7.95 9.15 -16.69
C LYS A 135 9.27 9.05 -15.92
N ALA A 136 9.82 7.86 -15.76
CA ALA A 136 11.18 7.69 -15.25
C ALA A 136 12.22 8.27 -16.21
N MET A 137 12.10 7.98 -17.51
CA MET A 137 12.98 8.56 -18.53
C MET A 137 12.85 10.09 -18.63
N ALA A 138 11.68 10.64 -18.30
CA ALA A 138 11.43 12.09 -18.29
C ALA A 138 11.82 12.78 -16.98
N GLY A 139 12.39 12.06 -15.99
CA GLY A 139 12.77 12.61 -14.69
C GLY A 139 11.60 12.95 -13.75
N ILE A 140 10.36 12.56 -14.11
CA ILE A 140 9.18 12.76 -13.26
C ILE A 140 9.23 11.78 -12.08
N VAL A 141 9.57 10.50 -12.35
CA VAL A 141 9.90 9.53 -11.30
C VAL A 141 11.37 9.74 -10.94
N PRO A 142 11.66 10.19 -9.70
CA PRO A 142 13.01 10.54 -9.31
C PRO A 142 13.90 9.30 -9.12
N THR A 143 15.21 9.50 -9.11
CA THR A 143 16.15 8.54 -8.57
C THR A 143 15.97 8.40 -7.05
N HIS A 144 16.60 7.40 -6.44
CA HIS A 144 16.55 7.25 -4.97
C HIS A 144 17.13 8.46 -4.24
N GLU A 145 18.28 8.96 -4.70
CA GLU A 145 18.94 10.14 -4.10
C GLU A 145 18.09 11.40 -4.22
N GLU A 146 17.47 11.62 -5.38
CA GLU A 146 16.54 12.74 -5.57
C GLU A 146 15.31 12.60 -4.67
N ALA A 147 14.74 11.39 -4.55
CA ALA A 147 13.60 11.15 -3.70
C ALA A 147 13.88 11.45 -2.22
N LEU A 148 15.08 11.20 -1.74
CA LEU A 148 15.48 11.55 -0.37
C LEU A 148 15.50 13.07 -0.11
N ARG A 149 15.77 13.89 -1.15
CA ARG A 149 15.87 15.36 -1.06
C ARG A 149 14.54 16.08 -1.28
N LEU A 150 13.59 15.43 -1.96
CA LEU A 150 12.29 16.01 -2.26
C LEU A 150 11.36 15.99 -1.03
N SER A 151 10.46 16.96 -0.93
CA SER A 151 9.39 16.93 0.07
C SER A 151 8.37 15.83 -0.25
N ASP A 152 7.61 15.41 0.78
CA ASP A 152 6.57 14.39 0.62
C ASP A 152 5.48 14.86 -0.34
N GLU A 153 5.10 16.15 -0.28
CA GLU A 153 4.10 16.76 -1.16
C GLU A 153 4.56 16.74 -2.62
N GLU A 154 5.83 17.03 -2.88
CA GLU A 154 6.39 17.01 -4.23
C GLU A 154 6.46 15.58 -4.77
N LEU A 155 6.85 14.60 -3.95
CA LEU A 155 6.84 13.20 -4.31
C LEU A 155 5.42 12.72 -4.64
N VAL A 156 4.44 13.06 -3.80
CA VAL A 156 3.04 12.74 -4.06
C VAL A 156 2.60 13.36 -5.40
N ARG A 157 2.84 14.66 -5.60
CA ARG A 157 2.45 15.37 -6.83
C ARG A 157 3.04 14.71 -8.09
N ARG A 158 4.31 14.35 -8.08
CA ARG A 158 5.00 13.70 -9.20
C ARG A 158 4.46 12.28 -9.44
N LEU A 159 4.45 11.47 -8.40
CA LEU A 159 4.19 10.04 -8.53
C LEU A 159 2.72 9.69 -8.80
N VAL A 160 1.76 10.47 -8.30
CA VAL A 160 0.34 10.27 -8.63
C VAL A 160 0.02 10.61 -10.09
N SER A 161 0.90 11.32 -10.79
CA SER A 161 0.75 11.55 -12.22
C SER A 161 0.91 10.25 -13.03
N VAL A 162 1.58 9.24 -12.47
CA VAL A 162 1.80 7.94 -13.12
C VAL A 162 0.48 7.16 -13.15
N ARG A 163 0.13 6.66 -14.32
CA ARG A 163 -1.09 5.87 -14.51
C ARG A 163 -1.14 4.69 -13.54
N GLY A 164 -2.23 4.60 -12.78
CA GLY A 164 -2.46 3.52 -11.82
C GLY A 164 -1.73 3.66 -10.49
N ILE A 165 -0.99 4.74 -10.27
CA ILE A 165 -0.41 5.09 -8.98
C ILE A 165 -1.31 6.13 -8.30
N GLY A 166 -1.88 5.77 -7.16
CA GLY A 166 -2.67 6.67 -6.32
C GLY A 166 -1.89 7.17 -5.11
N ALA A 167 -2.44 8.18 -4.41
CA ALA A 167 -1.83 8.74 -3.22
C ALA A 167 -1.45 7.66 -2.19
N TRP A 168 -2.33 6.69 -1.95
CA TRP A 168 -2.06 5.59 -1.04
C TRP A 168 -0.81 4.76 -1.40
N THR A 169 -0.57 4.50 -2.70
CA THR A 169 0.66 3.79 -3.14
C THR A 169 1.91 4.61 -2.86
N VAL A 170 1.81 5.93 -3.03
CA VAL A 170 2.92 6.85 -2.73
C VAL A 170 3.15 6.94 -1.22
N GLU A 171 2.10 7.01 -0.41
CA GLU A 171 2.19 6.97 1.06
C GLU A 171 2.89 5.70 1.55
N MET A 172 2.60 4.53 0.96
CA MET A 172 3.31 3.28 1.27
C MET A 172 4.79 3.34 0.86
N PHE A 173 5.10 3.93 -0.28
CA PHE A 173 6.48 4.17 -0.69
C PHE A 173 7.22 5.09 0.29
N LEU A 174 6.61 6.20 0.70
CA LEU A 174 7.19 7.14 1.69
C LEU A 174 7.48 6.44 3.02
N ILE A 175 6.54 5.64 3.52
CA ILE A 175 6.66 4.93 4.81
C ILE A 175 7.72 3.82 4.72
N PHE A 176 7.56 2.89 3.78
CA PHE A 176 8.29 1.62 3.78
C PHE A 176 9.58 1.63 2.94
N ARG A 177 9.82 2.68 2.14
CA ARG A 177 11.02 2.78 1.30
C ARG A 177 11.88 4.00 1.59
N LEU A 178 11.27 5.09 2.02
CA LEU A 178 12.02 6.29 2.39
C LEU A 178 12.07 6.51 3.91
N GLY A 179 11.36 5.72 4.71
CA GLY A 179 11.35 5.85 6.18
C GLY A 179 10.86 7.22 6.65
N ARG A 180 9.99 7.87 5.89
CA ARG A 180 9.50 9.21 6.24
C ARG A 180 8.74 9.19 7.56
N PRO A 181 9.03 10.11 8.51
CA PRO A 181 8.46 10.07 9.86
C PRO A 181 6.99 10.47 9.93
N ASP A 182 6.52 11.33 9.03
CA ASP A 182 5.27 12.07 9.22
C ASP A 182 4.20 11.82 8.15
N VAL A 183 4.02 10.55 7.78
CA VAL A 183 3.00 10.12 6.81
C VAL A 183 1.77 9.57 7.51
N LEU A 184 0.58 10.10 7.18
CA LEU A 184 -0.72 9.62 7.67
C LEU A 184 -1.61 9.19 6.51
N PRO A 185 -1.75 7.88 6.25
CA PRO A 185 -2.59 7.37 5.16
C PRO A 185 -4.09 7.46 5.52
N ILE A 186 -4.67 8.65 5.38
CA ILE A 186 -6.06 8.96 5.81
C ILE A 186 -7.14 8.16 5.07
N HIS A 187 -6.82 7.61 3.91
CA HIS A 187 -7.71 6.74 3.13
C HIS A 187 -7.48 5.25 3.40
N ASP A 188 -6.44 4.89 4.15
CA ASP A 188 -6.13 3.50 4.47
C ASP A 188 -7.18 2.87 5.38
N LEU A 189 -7.68 1.70 4.98
CA LEU A 189 -8.71 0.99 5.74
C LEU A 189 -8.19 0.50 7.09
N GLY A 190 -6.95 -0.03 7.11
CA GLY A 190 -6.33 -0.57 8.32
C GLY A 190 -6.07 0.51 9.35
N VAL A 191 -5.55 1.66 8.93
CA VAL A 191 -5.34 2.82 9.81
C VAL A 191 -6.66 3.34 10.36
N LYS A 192 -7.69 3.53 9.51
CA LYS A 192 -9.02 4.01 9.93
C LYS A 192 -9.71 3.04 10.88
N LYS A 193 -9.69 1.77 10.56
CA LYS A 193 -10.31 0.74 11.39
C LYS A 193 -9.53 0.52 12.68
N GLY A 194 -8.20 0.51 12.61
CA GLY A 194 -7.32 0.43 13.77
C GLY A 194 -7.51 1.60 14.72
N TRP A 195 -7.66 2.82 14.18
CA TRP A 195 -8.04 3.97 14.98
C TRP A 195 -9.38 3.74 15.72
N SER A 196 -10.41 3.23 15.03
CA SER A 196 -11.69 2.93 15.68
C SER A 196 -11.53 1.93 16.83
N VAL A 197 -10.71 0.90 16.64
CA VAL A 197 -10.40 -0.11 17.66
C VAL A 197 -9.66 0.53 18.85
N ALA A 198 -8.55 1.21 18.56
CA ALA A 198 -7.69 1.80 19.60
C ALA A 198 -8.42 2.83 20.47
N TYR A 199 -9.34 3.59 19.89
CA TYR A 199 -10.07 4.66 20.59
C TYR A 199 -11.52 4.28 20.93
N GLY A 200 -11.91 3.00 20.85
CA GLY A 200 -13.23 2.51 21.23
C GLY A 200 -14.39 3.14 20.44
N LYS A 201 -14.17 3.49 19.18
CA LYS A 201 -15.18 4.15 18.34
C LYS A 201 -16.03 3.14 17.58
N LYS A 202 -17.35 3.37 17.56
CA LYS A 202 -18.31 2.52 16.84
C LYS A 202 -18.13 2.59 15.30
N HIS A 203 -17.71 3.75 14.80
CA HIS A 203 -17.55 4.01 13.36
C HIS A 203 -16.13 4.40 13.02
N MET A 204 -15.74 4.11 11.79
CA MET A 204 -14.46 4.57 11.25
C MET A 204 -14.51 6.08 11.02
N PRO A 205 -13.39 6.79 11.23
CA PRO A 205 -13.32 8.21 10.94
C PRO A 205 -13.42 8.46 9.43
N THR A 206 -13.97 9.60 9.06
CA THR A 206 -13.77 10.15 7.73
C THR A 206 -12.29 10.54 7.55
N PRO A 207 -11.80 10.66 6.32
CA PRO A 207 -10.43 11.14 6.08
C PRO A 207 -10.15 12.50 6.75
N LYS A 208 -11.12 13.41 6.74
CA LYS A 208 -10.98 14.74 7.36
C LYS A 208 -10.88 14.66 8.89
N GLU A 209 -11.67 13.79 9.52
CA GLU A 209 -11.62 13.57 10.97
C GLU A 209 -10.30 12.93 11.37
N LEU A 210 -9.83 11.91 10.61
CA LEU A 210 -8.56 11.27 10.90
C LEU A 210 -7.37 12.24 10.71
N LEU A 211 -7.41 13.07 9.67
CA LEU A 211 -6.39 14.09 9.45
C LEU A 211 -6.32 15.06 10.62
N LYS A 212 -7.48 15.63 11.05
CA LYS A 212 -7.56 16.54 12.20
C LYS A 212 -7.10 15.87 13.48
N PHE A 213 -7.50 14.62 13.69
CA PHE A 213 -7.09 13.85 14.87
C PHE A 213 -5.59 13.60 14.90
N GLY A 214 -5.00 13.25 13.75
CA GLY A 214 -3.59 12.89 13.60
C GLY A 214 -2.61 14.07 13.73
N GLU A 215 -3.10 15.31 13.82
CA GLU A 215 -2.23 16.48 14.07
C GLU A 215 -1.46 16.35 15.40
N ARG A 216 -2.04 15.72 16.41
CA ARG A 216 -1.38 15.46 17.71
C ARG A 216 -0.19 14.51 17.62
N TRP A 217 -0.12 13.69 16.54
CA TRP A 217 0.93 12.71 16.32
C TRP A 217 2.14 13.28 15.56
N ARG A 218 2.03 14.51 15.01
CA ARG A 218 3.15 15.17 14.35
C ARG A 218 4.35 15.37 15.28
N PRO A 219 5.56 15.17 14.78
CA PRO A 219 5.96 14.85 13.40
C PRO A 219 6.14 13.34 13.17
N TYR A 220 5.50 12.45 13.95
CA TYR A 220 5.71 11.00 13.92
C TYR A 220 4.46 10.21 13.53
N ARG A 221 3.66 10.76 12.60
CA ARG A 221 2.42 10.13 12.14
C ARG A 221 2.61 8.76 11.49
N THR A 222 3.79 8.48 10.92
CA THR A 222 4.16 7.14 10.41
C THR A 222 4.15 6.10 11.53
N VAL A 223 4.79 6.40 12.65
CA VAL A 223 4.83 5.48 13.81
C VAL A 223 3.42 5.27 14.36
N ALA A 224 2.63 6.33 14.51
CA ALA A 224 1.25 6.23 14.95
C ALA A 224 0.39 5.38 13.99
N SER A 225 0.54 5.57 12.67
CA SER A 225 -0.14 4.77 11.63
C SER A 225 0.21 3.29 11.72
N TRP A 226 1.46 2.96 11.99
CA TRP A 226 1.91 1.60 12.20
C TRP A 226 1.21 0.95 13.40
N TYR A 227 1.09 1.64 14.51
CA TYR A 227 0.36 1.15 15.68
C TYR A 227 -1.15 1.02 15.41
N MET A 228 -1.74 1.86 14.55
CA MET A 228 -3.14 1.66 14.13
C MET A 228 -3.29 0.36 13.32
N TRP A 229 -2.36 0.01 12.47
CA TRP A 229 -2.36 -1.29 11.79
C TRP A 229 -2.27 -2.45 12.77
N ARG A 230 -1.44 -2.36 13.81
CA ARG A 230 -1.36 -3.40 14.87
C ARG A 230 -2.67 -3.50 15.66
N ALA A 231 -3.32 -2.40 15.99
CA ALA A 231 -4.63 -2.41 16.64
C ALA A 231 -5.68 -3.12 15.77
N PHE A 232 -5.67 -2.87 14.47
CA PHE A 232 -6.54 -3.55 13.51
C PHE A 232 -6.35 -5.06 13.52
N GLU A 233 -5.12 -5.54 13.50
CA GLU A 233 -4.78 -6.97 13.49
C GLU A 233 -5.13 -7.65 14.80
N ARG A 234 -4.80 -7.04 15.94
CA ARG A 234 -5.13 -7.58 17.27
C ARG A 234 -6.63 -7.75 17.49
N ALA A 235 -7.44 -6.96 16.85
CA ALA A 235 -8.91 -7.09 16.89
C ALA A 235 -9.44 -8.24 16.01
N GLY A 236 -8.57 -9.10 15.48
CA GLY A 236 -8.94 -10.25 14.63
C GLY A 236 -9.36 -9.87 13.21
N TYR A 237 -9.15 -8.62 12.81
CA TYR A 237 -9.32 -8.23 11.43
C TYR A 237 -8.07 -8.66 10.66
N ALA A 238 -8.26 -9.59 9.73
CA ALA A 238 -7.18 -9.99 8.83
C ALA A 238 -7.39 -9.32 7.47
N PHE A 239 -6.30 -8.86 6.87
CA PHE A 239 -6.29 -8.43 5.47
C PHE A 239 -6.37 -9.68 4.56
N THR A 240 -7.41 -10.51 4.75
CA THR A 240 -7.57 -11.73 3.98
C THR A 240 -8.12 -11.42 2.60
N ASN A 241 -7.47 -11.94 1.57
CA ASN A 241 -7.98 -12.02 0.19
C ASN A 241 -9.20 -12.99 0.05
N LYS A 242 -9.91 -13.33 1.12
CA LYS A 242 -11.14 -14.09 1.04
C LYS A 242 -12.22 -13.17 0.45
N ILE A 243 -12.27 -13.14 -0.87
CA ILE A 243 -13.46 -12.71 -1.62
C ILE A 243 -14.58 -13.60 -1.11
N ARG A 244 -15.49 -13.08 -0.28
CA ARG A 244 -16.72 -13.81 0.03
C ARG A 244 -17.38 -14.14 -1.29
N PRO A 245 -17.67 -15.42 -1.57
CA PRO A 245 -18.37 -15.76 -2.82
C PRO A 245 -19.65 -14.94 -2.89
N ARG A 246 -19.87 -14.25 -4.01
CA ARG A 246 -21.12 -13.53 -4.26
C ARG A 246 -22.26 -14.51 -4.05
N LYS A 247 -23.16 -14.20 -3.10
CA LYS A 247 -24.42 -14.93 -2.99
C LYS A 247 -25.04 -14.94 -4.39
N PRO A 248 -25.44 -16.11 -4.91
CA PRO A 248 -26.05 -16.18 -6.22
C PRO A 248 -27.25 -15.23 -6.28
N ARG A 249 -27.28 -14.38 -7.28
CA ARG A 249 -28.40 -13.47 -7.53
C ARG A 249 -29.65 -14.34 -7.64
N ARG A 250 -30.58 -14.24 -6.67
CA ARG A 250 -31.90 -14.86 -6.75
C ARG A 250 -32.51 -14.49 -8.10
N LYS A 251 -32.65 -15.47 -8.99
CA LYS A 251 -33.37 -15.29 -10.25
C LYS A 251 -34.76 -14.75 -9.93
N ARG A 252 -35.08 -13.53 -10.36
CA ARG A 252 -36.42 -13.01 -10.31
C ARG A 252 -37.34 -14.02 -11.03
N ARG A 253 -38.23 -14.67 -10.31
CA ARG A 253 -39.30 -15.48 -10.93
C ARG A 253 -40.13 -14.49 -11.77
N LEU A 254 -40.16 -14.71 -13.06
CA LEU A 254 -41.13 -14.06 -13.95
C LEU A 254 -42.52 -14.50 -13.54
N PRO A 255 -43.52 -13.60 -13.48
CA PRO A 255 -44.89 -13.98 -13.19
C PRO A 255 -45.39 -14.91 -14.30
N SER A 256 -46.02 -16.02 -13.92
CA SER A 256 -46.63 -16.95 -14.82
C SER A 256 -47.76 -16.27 -15.58
N ARG A 257 -47.68 -16.28 -16.92
CA ARG A 257 -48.79 -15.83 -17.78
C ARG A 257 -50.00 -16.77 -17.55
N SER A 258 -51.02 -16.25 -16.91
CA SER A 258 -52.32 -16.92 -16.87
C SER A 258 -52.89 -17.06 -18.30
N ARG A 259 -52.98 -18.27 -18.79
CA ARG A 259 -53.76 -18.59 -19.98
C ARG A 259 -55.26 -18.39 -19.64
N LYS A 260 -55.87 -17.31 -20.15
CA LYS A 260 -57.32 -17.25 -20.26
C LYS A 260 -57.74 -18.23 -21.33
N ARG A 261 -58.54 -19.23 -20.93
CA ARG A 261 -59.34 -20.07 -21.84
C ARG A 261 -60.61 -19.22 -22.15
N THR A 262 -60.93 -19.03 -23.39
CA THR A 262 -62.24 -18.83 -23.97
C THR A 262 -62.63 -20.13 -24.65
#